data_b4edcc56c24e7529608f828ba3597ba3
#
_entry.id   b4edcc56c24e7529608f828ba3597ba3
#
_cell.length_a   1.000
_cell.length_b   1.000
_cell.length_c   1.000
_cell.angle_alpha   90.00
_cell.angle_beta   90.00
_cell.angle_gamma   90.00
#
_symmetry.space_group_name_H-M   'P 1'
#
loop_
_entity.id
_entity.type
_entity.pdbx_description
1 polymer ?
#
loop_
_entity_poly.entity_id
_entity_poly.type
_entity_poly.pdbx_seq_one_letter_code
_entity_poly.pdbx_strand_id
1 'polypeptide(L)'
;MNNINYQYDTFCKQILARPIFLAHILKQCVSEFKQFDISVIAKDCIRDIHVNQKNIHRFSPFLSQFEDDSLKEGKAVFDIFFVARLPDSDSDIDFYINIEIQDDFYPGYPLSARGVYYGGRMLSMQYEDQIRHSNYGNLKKVYSIWICLNAPKEERGSITEISLDKKVHVGYNRIRKEDYDKLSVILLYLGKESEEEILGLLQTLLDETIQSERKLAILEEEYGIVMDDETRKTTIYKVKY
;
A
#
# COMPACT_ATOMS: atom_id res chain seq x y z
N MET A 1 -6.06 -15.05 -23.86
CA MET A 1 -5.78 -15.18 -22.43
C MET A 1 -5.39 -13.85 -21.74
N ASN A 2 -4.81 -12.86 -22.43
CA ASN A 2 -4.30 -11.64 -21.77
C ASN A 2 -5.34 -10.60 -21.29
N ASN A 3 -6.61 -10.68 -21.72
CA ASN A 3 -7.59 -9.61 -21.44
C ASN A 3 -8.36 -9.83 -20.13
N ILE A 4 -8.57 -11.08 -19.71
CA ILE A 4 -9.33 -11.42 -18.51
C ILE A 4 -8.48 -11.15 -17.25
N ASN A 5 -7.21 -11.58 -17.25
CA ASN A 5 -6.28 -11.33 -16.13
C ASN A 5 -6.05 -9.83 -15.90
N TYR A 6 -5.99 -9.03 -16.97
CA TYR A 6 -5.84 -7.58 -16.87
C TYR A 6 -7.06 -6.89 -16.25
N GLN A 7 -8.27 -7.34 -16.59
CA GLN A 7 -9.50 -6.79 -16.03
C GLN A 7 -9.63 -7.12 -14.52
N TYR A 8 -9.23 -8.33 -14.15
CA TYR A 8 -9.23 -8.75 -12.75
C TYR A 8 -8.21 -7.97 -11.91
N ASP A 9 -6.97 -7.82 -12.39
CA ASP A 9 -5.94 -7.02 -11.75
C ASP A 9 -6.40 -5.56 -11.51
N THR A 10 -6.94 -4.93 -12.55
CA THR A 10 -7.48 -3.56 -12.45
C THR A 10 -8.61 -3.47 -11.43
N PHE A 11 -9.48 -4.47 -11.38
CA PHE A 11 -10.60 -4.54 -10.45
C PHE A 11 -10.12 -4.71 -9.00
N CYS A 12 -9.18 -5.62 -8.75
CA CYS A 12 -8.57 -5.81 -7.43
C CYS A 12 -7.96 -4.52 -6.89
N LYS A 13 -7.23 -3.79 -7.73
CA LYS A 13 -6.64 -2.50 -7.37
C LYS A 13 -7.70 -1.45 -7.03
N GLN A 14 -8.78 -1.38 -7.81
CA GLN A 14 -9.89 -0.45 -7.54
C GLN A 14 -10.63 -0.73 -6.24
N ILE A 15 -10.89 -2.00 -5.93
CA ILE A 15 -11.53 -2.38 -4.66
C ILE A 15 -10.59 -2.12 -3.49
N LEU A 16 -9.34 -2.57 -3.59
CA LEU A 16 -8.36 -2.41 -2.53
C LEU A 16 -8.08 -0.93 -2.22
N ALA A 17 -8.16 -0.05 -3.22
CA ALA A 17 -7.99 1.39 -3.06
C ALA A 17 -9.16 2.09 -2.32
N ARG A 18 -10.21 1.37 -1.92
CA ARG A 18 -11.26 1.98 -1.11
C ARG A 18 -10.78 2.27 0.31
N PRO A 19 -11.14 3.43 0.89
CA PRO A 19 -10.64 3.86 2.19
C PRO A 19 -10.77 2.80 3.29
N ILE A 20 -11.83 1.99 3.27
CA ILE A 20 -12.04 0.96 4.30
C ILE A 20 -10.94 -0.10 4.28
N PHE A 21 -10.53 -0.61 3.11
CA PHE A 21 -9.47 -1.61 3.00
C PHE A 21 -8.09 -1.01 3.28
N LEU A 22 -7.85 0.22 2.80
CA LEU A 22 -6.62 0.95 3.10
C LEU A 22 -6.49 1.20 4.60
N ALA A 23 -7.60 1.47 5.31
CA ALA A 23 -7.60 1.66 6.75
C ALA A 23 -7.22 0.38 7.52
N HIS A 24 -7.72 -0.79 7.12
CA HIS A 24 -7.29 -2.06 7.69
C HIS A 24 -5.79 -2.30 7.48
N ILE A 25 -5.27 -2.02 6.28
CA ILE A 25 -3.84 -2.15 5.99
C ILE A 25 -3.03 -1.16 6.86
N LEU A 26 -3.43 0.10 6.94
CA LEU A 26 -2.74 1.09 7.76
C LEU A 26 -2.72 0.68 9.22
N LYS A 27 -3.86 0.29 9.79
CA LYS A 27 -3.96 -0.12 11.20
C LYS A 27 -3.02 -1.29 11.53
N GLN A 28 -2.89 -2.25 10.65
CA GLN A 28 -2.06 -3.42 10.88
C GLN A 28 -0.58 -3.18 10.56
N CYS A 29 -0.31 -2.50 9.45
CA CYS A 29 1.05 -2.43 8.90
C CYS A 29 1.82 -1.18 9.33
N VAL A 30 1.14 -0.10 9.71
CA VAL A 30 1.76 1.19 9.99
C VAL A 30 1.63 1.50 11.47
N SER A 31 2.74 1.45 12.19
CA SER A 31 2.77 1.54 13.67
C SER A 31 2.06 2.78 14.21
N GLU A 32 2.12 3.88 13.47
CA GLU A 32 1.54 5.17 13.83
C GLU A 32 0.00 5.15 13.83
N PHE A 33 -0.63 4.20 13.12
CA PHE A 33 -2.09 4.08 13.02
C PHE A 33 -2.71 3.00 13.93
N LYS A 34 -1.90 2.17 14.59
CA LYS A 34 -2.38 1.03 15.40
C LYS A 34 -3.39 1.39 16.48
N GLN A 35 -3.28 2.59 17.06
CA GLN A 35 -4.14 3.06 18.16
C GLN A 35 -5.51 3.60 17.70
N PHE A 36 -5.69 3.90 16.43
CA PHE A 36 -6.92 4.51 15.92
C PHE A 36 -7.93 3.47 15.45
N ASP A 37 -9.22 3.81 15.52
CA ASP A 37 -10.27 2.98 14.98
C ASP A 37 -10.27 3.00 13.45
N ILE A 38 -10.61 1.85 12.83
CA ILE A 38 -10.64 1.70 11.37
C ILE A 38 -11.55 2.75 10.73
N SER A 39 -12.70 3.05 11.34
CA SER A 39 -13.64 4.06 10.84
C SER A 39 -13.03 5.47 10.81
N VAL A 40 -12.23 5.82 11.83
CA VAL A 40 -11.50 7.10 11.88
C VAL A 40 -10.42 7.14 10.81
N ILE A 41 -9.63 6.06 10.69
CA ILE A 41 -8.59 5.98 9.66
C ILE A 41 -9.20 6.12 8.26
N ALA A 42 -10.28 5.38 7.99
CA ALA A 42 -10.92 5.37 6.67
C ALA A 42 -11.51 6.74 6.29
N LYS A 43 -12.09 7.47 7.26
CA LYS A 43 -12.79 8.72 7.01
C LYS A 43 -11.86 9.93 6.99
N ASP A 44 -10.93 9.99 7.95
CA ASP A 44 -10.23 11.23 8.28
C ASP A 44 -8.74 11.22 7.93
N CYS A 45 -8.15 10.02 7.76
CA CYS A 45 -6.69 9.90 7.60
C CYS A 45 -6.24 9.70 6.16
N ILE A 46 -7.07 9.16 5.26
CA ILE A 46 -6.66 8.77 3.91
C ILE A 46 -7.02 9.85 2.91
N ARG A 47 -6.04 10.29 2.12
CA ARG A 47 -6.15 11.37 1.13
C ARG A 47 -5.42 11.04 -0.16
N ASP A 48 -5.77 11.73 -1.23
CA ASP A 48 -5.05 11.70 -2.51
C ASP A 48 -4.78 10.27 -3.02
N ILE A 49 -5.85 9.46 -3.08
CA ILE A 49 -5.76 8.07 -3.55
C ILE A 49 -5.62 8.05 -5.07
N HIS A 50 -4.56 7.40 -5.54
CA HIS A 50 -4.27 7.20 -6.95
C HIS A 50 -4.12 5.71 -7.25
N VAL A 51 -4.87 5.24 -8.25
CA VAL A 51 -4.80 3.86 -8.75
C VAL A 51 -4.27 3.89 -10.16
N ASN A 52 -3.19 3.15 -10.42
CA ASN A 52 -2.65 3.05 -11.76
C ASN A 52 -3.61 2.27 -12.67
N GLN A 53 -4.19 2.98 -13.62
CA GLN A 53 -4.94 2.40 -14.75
C GLN A 53 -4.15 2.69 -16.03
N LYS A 54 -3.80 1.68 -16.76
CA LYS A 54 -2.97 1.77 -18.00
C LYS A 54 -3.46 2.78 -19.05
N ASN A 55 -4.62 3.45 -18.89
CA ASN A 55 -5.25 4.31 -19.91
C ASN A 55 -6.03 5.51 -19.34
N ILE A 56 -5.50 6.30 -18.39
CA ILE A 56 -6.13 7.58 -18.07
C ILE A 56 -5.09 8.71 -18.13
N HIS A 57 -5.15 9.45 -19.25
CA HIS A 57 -4.57 10.78 -19.39
C HIS A 57 -5.33 11.77 -18.49
N ARG A 58 -4.84 12.07 -17.32
CA ARG A 58 -4.98 13.30 -16.52
C ARG A 58 -4.58 13.04 -15.09
N PHE A 59 -3.30 13.18 -14.82
CA PHE A 59 -2.79 13.17 -13.46
C PHE A 59 -2.81 14.59 -12.90
N SER A 60 -3.03 14.72 -11.58
CA SER A 60 -2.73 15.92 -10.82
C SER A 60 -1.29 16.38 -11.12
N PRO A 61 -1.01 17.70 -11.14
CA PRO A 61 0.37 18.20 -11.29
C PRO A 61 1.38 17.56 -10.32
N PHE A 62 0.91 17.14 -9.15
CA PHE A 62 1.67 16.40 -8.16
C PHE A 62 2.13 15.02 -8.68
N LEU A 63 1.30 14.30 -9.44
CA LEU A 63 1.64 12.98 -9.98
C LEU A 63 2.35 13.02 -11.34
N SER A 64 2.26 14.11 -12.08
CA SER A 64 3.10 14.27 -13.27
C SER A 64 4.59 14.31 -12.92
N GLN A 65 4.92 14.64 -11.65
CA GLN A 65 6.27 14.53 -11.10
C GLN A 65 6.66 13.08 -10.78
N PHE A 66 5.68 12.19 -10.56
CA PHE A 66 5.91 10.75 -10.35
C PHE A 66 6.20 10.00 -11.66
N GLU A 67 5.93 10.61 -12.79
CA GLU A 67 6.42 10.21 -14.11
C GLU A 67 7.73 10.93 -14.39
N ASP A 68 8.72 10.78 -13.51
CA ASP A 68 10.04 11.35 -13.74
C ASP A 68 10.63 10.73 -15.01
N ASP A 69 10.54 11.51 -16.10
CA ASP A 69 11.26 11.32 -17.35
C ASP A 69 12.76 11.65 -17.18
N SER A 70 13.36 11.26 -16.07
CA SER A 70 14.81 11.21 -16.03
C SER A 70 15.24 10.13 -17.02
N LEU A 71 15.69 10.58 -18.17
CA LEU A 71 15.96 9.84 -19.42
C LEU A 71 16.90 8.63 -19.30
N LYS A 72 17.23 8.16 -18.09
CA LYS A 72 18.15 7.04 -17.82
C LYS A 72 17.70 6.05 -16.74
N GLU A 73 16.70 6.36 -15.92
CA GLU A 73 16.22 5.48 -14.87
C GLU A 73 14.80 5.01 -15.20
N GLY A 74 14.58 3.70 -15.23
CA GLY A 74 13.28 3.11 -15.57
C GLY A 74 12.12 3.70 -14.75
N LYS A 75 10.97 3.91 -15.40
CA LYS A 75 9.75 4.47 -14.80
C LYS A 75 9.27 3.58 -13.66
N ALA A 76 9.23 4.08 -12.42
CA ALA A 76 8.53 3.41 -11.32
C ALA A 76 7.05 3.76 -11.43
N VAL A 77 6.21 2.74 -11.58
CA VAL A 77 4.75 2.89 -11.66
C VAL A 77 4.16 2.21 -10.44
N PHE A 78 3.44 2.95 -9.59
CA PHE A 78 2.81 2.44 -8.38
C PHE A 78 1.41 1.91 -8.68
N ASP A 79 1.05 0.75 -8.11
CA ASP A 79 -0.29 0.19 -8.26
C ASP A 79 -1.34 1.04 -7.56
N ILE A 80 -1.13 1.32 -6.28
CA ILE A 80 -1.96 2.22 -5.47
C ILE A 80 -1.02 3.12 -4.67
N PHE A 81 -1.18 4.43 -4.82
CA PHE A 81 -0.47 5.43 -4.03
C PHE A 81 -1.46 6.35 -3.32
N PHE A 82 -1.18 6.69 -2.08
CA PHE A 82 -1.99 7.66 -1.32
C PHE A 82 -1.19 8.32 -0.20
N VAL A 83 -1.75 9.42 0.31
CA VAL A 83 -1.23 10.12 1.50
C VAL A 83 -2.06 9.69 2.71
N ALA A 84 -1.38 9.27 3.78
CA ALA A 84 -2.01 9.01 5.07
C ALA A 84 -1.59 10.09 6.07
N ARG A 85 -2.55 10.70 6.77
CA ARG A 85 -2.33 11.74 7.77
C ARG A 85 -2.81 11.29 9.14
N LEU A 86 -2.03 11.55 10.19
CA LEU A 86 -2.48 11.28 11.56
C LEU A 86 -3.65 12.19 11.92
N PRO A 87 -4.73 11.63 12.54
CA PRO A 87 -5.81 12.44 13.03
C PRO A 87 -5.35 13.25 14.25
N ASP A 88 -5.91 14.44 14.45
CA ASP A 88 -5.74 15.30 15.63
C ASP A 88 -4.29 15.67 15.99
N SER A 89 -3.37 15.61 15.05
CA SER A 89 -2.02 16.11 15.27
C SER A 89 -1.96 17.62 15.00
N ASP A 90 -1.48 18.42 15.94
CA ASP A 90 -1.19 19.87 15.77
C ASP A 90 -0.18 20.12 14.63
N SER A 91 0.58 19.10 14.25
CA SER A 91 1.47 19.09 13.09
C SER A 91 0.91 18.14 12.05
N ASP A 92 0.73 18.63 10.82
CA ASP A 92 0.34 17.83 9.63
C ASP A 92 1.39 16.73 9.37
N ILE A 93 1.28 15.60 10.11
CA ILE A 93 2.18 14.46 9.93
C ILE A 93 1.61 13.58 8.84
N ASP A 94 2.21 13.68 7.66
CA ASP A 94 1.85 12.88 6.49
C ASP A 94 2.84 11.73 6.29
N PHE A 95 2.30 10.62 5.76
CA PHE A 95 3.04 9.45 5.28
C PHE A 95 2.69 9.21 3.82
N TYR A 96 3.68 8.86 3.02
CA TYR A 96 3.45 8.46 1.63
C TYR A 96 3.42 6.94 1.56
N ILE A 97 2.31 6.41 1.09
CA ILE A 97 2.03 4.97 1.09
C ILE A 97 1.91 4.50 -0.36
N ASN A 98 2.68 3.48 -0.70
CA ASN A 98 2.51 2.70 -1.91
C ASN A 98 2.08 1.28 -1.56
N ILE A 99 1.07 0.75 -2.26
CA ILE A 99 0.66 -0.65 -2.17
C ILE A 99 0.80 -1.29 -3.55
N GLU A 100 1.52 -2.41 -3.59
CA GLU A 100 1.71 -3.26 -4.78
C GLU A 100 1.02 -4.61 -4.56
N ILE A 101 0.31 -5.10 -5.58
CA ILE A 101 -0.24 -6.46 -5.61
C ILE A 101 0.68 -7.31 -6.49
N GLN A 102 1.35 -8.29 -5.88
CA GLN A 102 2.35 -9.13 -6.53
C GLN A 102 1.85 -10.57 -6.63
N ASP A 103 1.57 -11.01 -7.85
CA ASP A 103 1.11 -12.36 -8.14
C ASP A 103 2.27 -13.36 -8.15
N ASP A 104 3.34 -13.06 -8.88
CA ASP A 104 4.52 -13.92 -8.97
C ASP A 104 5.49 -13.66 -7.81
N PHE A 105 5.66 -14.67 -6.95
CA PHE A 105 6.59 -14.60 -5.82
C PHE A 105 8.06 -14.56 -6.27
N TYR A 106 8.39 -15.20 -7.39
CA TYR A 106 9.75 -15.25 -7.95
C TYR A 106 9.85 -14.57 -9.32
N PRO A 107 9.67 -13.24 -9.41
CA PRO A 107 9.68 -12.53 -10.69
C PRO A 107 11.08 -12.39 -11.31
N GLY A 108 12.07 -13.13 -10.80
CA GLY A 108 13.47 -13.09 -11.24
C GLY A 108 14.37 -12.14 -10.46
N TYR A 109 13.82 -11.51 -9.41
CA TYR A 109 14.54 -10.62 -8.48
C TYR A 109 13.89 -10.65 -7.08
N PRO A 110 14.64 -10.29 -6.00
CA PRO A 110 14.06 -10.21 -4.66
C PRO A 110 13.02 -9.08 -4.54
N LEU A 111 11.80 -9.42 -4.07
CA LEU A 111 10.74 -8.42 -3.86
C LEU A 111 11.13 -7.37 -2.82
N SER A 112 11.87 -7.78 -1.78
CA SER A 112 12.41 -6.85 -0.78
C SER A 112 13.30 -5.78 -1.39
N ALA A 113 14.18 -6.16 -2.35
CA ALA A 113 15.03 -5.19 -3.06
C ALA A 113 14.19 -4.21 -3.90
N ARG A 114 13.16 -4.71 -4.59
CA ARG A 114 12.23 -3.86 -5.35
C ARG A 114 11.46 -2.93 -4.43
N GLY A 115 11.01 -3.42 -3.26
CA GLY A 115 10.34 -2.61 -2.24
C GLY A 115 11.22 -1.47 -1.73
N VAL A 116 12.49 -1.75 -1.45
CA VAL A 116 13.48 -0.72 -1.05
C VAL A 116 13.68 0.31 -2.18
N TYR A 117 13.81 -0.15 -3.44
CA TYR A 117 13.93 0.75 -4.58
C TYR A 117 12.71 1.67 -4.72
N TYR A 118 11.48 1.14 -4.61
CA TYR A 118 10.25 1.92 -4.68
C TYR A 118 10.16 2.93 -3.53
N GLY A 119 10.51 2.51 -2.31
CA GLY A 119 10.60 3.41 -1.17
C GLY A 119 11.62 4.54 -1.38
N GLY A 120 12.80 4.22 -1.92
CA GLY A 120 13.81 5.22 -2.30
C GLY A 120 13.30 6.21 -3.35
N ARG A 121 12.54 5.74 -4.35
CA ARG A 121 11.88 6.61 -5.34
C ARG A 121 10.88 7.56 -4.68
N MET A 122 10.03 7.06 -3.78
CA MET A 122 9.08 7.92 -3.03
C MET A 122 9.79 8.96 -2.16
N LEU A 123 10.96 8.66 -1.59
CA LEU A 123 11.76 9.65 -0.89
C LEU A 123 12.30 10.71 -1.85
N SER A 124 12.88 10.29 -2.98
CA SER A 124 13.45 11.18 -4.00
C SER A 124 12.41 12.14 -4.58
N MET A 125 11.18 11.66 -4.79
CA MET A 125 10.09 12.45 -5.36
C MET A 125 9.65 13.64 -4.49
N GLN A 126 9.96 13.63 -3.20
CA GLN A 126 9.64 14.72 -2.28
C GLN A 126 10.54 15.95 -2.44
N TYR A 127 11.53 15.89 -3.35
CA TYR A 127 12.53 16.97 -3.47
C TYR A 127 11.91 18.33 -3.76
N GLU A 128 11.05 18.44 -4.75
CA GLU A 128 10.46 19.71 -5.17
C GLU A 128 9.51 20.30 -4.12
N ASP A 129 8.70 19.44 -3.47
CA ASP A 129 7.62 19.88 -2.60
C ASP A 129 8.06 20.04 -1.13
N GLN A 130 8.84 19.10 -0.62
CA GLN A 130 9.12 19.00 0.81
C GLN A 130 10.52 19.47 1.20
N ILE A 131 11.53 19.21 0.35
CA ILE A 131 12.94 19.45 0.69
C ILE A 131 13.61 20.55 -0.14
N ARG A 132 12.82 21.28 -0.92
CA ARG A 132 13.33 22.44 -1.66
C ARG A 132 14.09 23.39 -0.72
N HIS A 133 15.22 23.93 -1.17
CA HIS A 133 16.13 24.73 -0.36
C HIS A 133 16.80 23.98 0.81
N SER A 134 17.03 22.65 0.65
CA SER A 134 17.75 21.81 1.63
C SER A 134 17.03 21.63 2.98
N ASN A 135 15.72 21.77 3.02
CA ASN A 135 14.95 21.53 4.25
C ASN A 135 14.61 20.03 4.41
N TYR A 136 15.62 19.19 4.60
CA TYR A 136 15.46 17.74 4.78
C TYR A 136 14.64 17.35 6.02
N GLY A 137 14.46 18.26 6.99
CA GLY A 137 13.60 18.04 8.15
C GLY A 137 12.13 17.81 7.80
N ASN A 138 11.69 18.30 6.63
CA ASN A 138 10.31 18.12 6.14
C ASN A 138 10.08 16.77 5.46
N LEU A 139 11.13 15.96 5.26
CA LEU A 139 11.02 14.67 4.57
C LEU A 139 10.01 13.77 5.27
N LYS A 140 8.93 13.41 4.57
CA LYS A 140 7.88 12.52 5.05
C LYS A 140 8.34 11.08 4.99
N LYS A 141 7.95 10.27 5.99
CA LYS A 141 8.21 8.83 5.98
C LYS A 141 7.39 8.15 4.88
N VAL A 142 8.00 7.18 4.21
CA VAL A 142 7.38 6.40 3.14
C VAL A 142 7.22 4.94 3.56
N TYR A 143 6.11 4.34 3.13
CA TYR A 143 5.81 2.92 3.30
C TYR A 143 5.59 2.28 1.94
N SER A 144 6.41 1.27 1.60
CA SER A 144 6.27 0.44 0.41
C SER A 144 5.69 -0.91 0.84
N ILE A 145 4.38 -1.12 0.61
CA ILE A 145 3.63 -2.29 1.08
C ILE A 145 3.38 -3.23 -0.10
N TRP A 146 3.72 -4.50 0.06
CA TRP A 146 3.64 -5.53 -0.96
C TRP A 146 2.74 -6.67 -0.52
N ILE A 147 1.65 -6.90 -1.26
CA ILE A 147 0.71 -7.98 -1.02
C ILE A 147 1.06 -9.11 -1.99
N CYS A 148 1.65 -10.18 -1.47
CA CYS A 148 2.15 -11.31 -2.24
C CYS A 148 1.11 -12.44 -2.21
N LEU A 149 0.49 -12.72 -3.38
CA LEU A 149 -0.64 -13.65 -3.48
C LEU A 149 -0.21 -15.12 -3.41
N ASN A 150 0.89 -15.47 -4.10
CA ASN A 150 1.33 -16.85 -4.31
C ASN A 150 2.67 -17.16 -3.62
N ALA A 151 2.75 -16.84 -2.31
CA ALA A 151 3.92 -17.16 -1.52
C ALA A 151 4.12 -18.68 -1.35
N PRO A 152 5.37 -19.18 -1.21
CA PRO A 152 5.67 -20.57 -0.84
C PRO A 152 5.00 -20.94 0.48
N LYS A 153 4.69 -22.22 0.66
CA LYS A 153 3.95 -22.71 1.84
C LYS A 153 4.58 -22.29 3.17
N GLU A 154 5.91 -22.26 3.21
CA GLU A 154 6.71 -21.96 4.40
C GLU A 154 6.68 -20.49 4.80
N GLU A 155 6.29 -19.60 3.87
CA GLU A 155 6.26 -18.14 4.08
C GLU A 155 4.84 -17.58 4.19
N ARG A 156 3.83 -18.39 3.82
CA ARG A 156 2.43 -17.97 3.87
C ARG A 156 1.97 -17.61 5.28
N GLY A 157 1.06 -16.66 5.37
CA GLY A 157 0.49 -16.22 6.65
C GLY A 157 1.45 -15.35 7.45
N SER A 158 2.47 -14.74 6.82
CA SER A 158 3.44 -13.90 7.50
C SER A 158 3.41 -12.44 7.03
N ILE A 159 3.79 -11.56 7.95
CA ILE A 159 4.01 -10.13 7.69
C ILE A 159 5.43 -9.80 8.12
N THR A 160 6.21 -9.23 7.21
CA THR A 160 7.60 -8.84 7.48
C THR A 160 7.79 -7.36 7.22
N GLU A 161 8.37 -6.63 8.16
CA GLU A 161 8.78 -5.24 8.00
C GLU A 161 10.31 -5.15 7.88
N ILE A 162 10.78 -4.37 6.91
CA ILE A 162 12.17 -3.96 6.73
C ILE A 162 12.21 -2.45 6.89
N SER A 163 12.90 -1.98 7.91
CA SER A 163 12.99 -0.56 8.25
C SER A 163 14.42 -0.13 8.54
N LEU A 164 14.64 1.19 8.59
CA LEU A 164 15.95 1.73 8.92
C LEU A 164 16.16 1.71 10.44
N ASP A 165 17.32 1.22 10.88
CA ASP A 165 17.72 1.25 12.28
C ASP A 165 19.10 1.87 12.47
N LYS A 166 19.31 2.48 13.64
CA LYS A 166 20.57 3.12 14.02
C LYS A 166 21.46 2.19 14.84
N LYS A 167 22.65 1.90 14.33
CA LYS A 167 23.68 1.20 15.08
C LYS A 167 24.79 2.17 15.52
N VAL A 168 25.01 2.28 16.83
CA VAL A 168 26.10 3.09 17.39
C VAL A 168 27.36 2.21 17.46
N HIS A 169 28.41 2.59 16.75
CA HIS A 169 29.70 1.87 16.76
C HIS A 169 30.65 2.40 17.83
N VAL A 170 30.69 3.72 18.05
CA VAL A 170 31.57 4.36 19.04
C VAL A 170 30.89 5.62 19.58
N GLY A 171 31.02 5.83 20.89
CA GLY A 171 30.58 7.04 21.57
C GLY A 171 29.06 7.19 21.67
N TYR A 172 28.63 8.42 21.91
CA TYR A 172 27.21 8.77 22.05
C TYR A 172 26.82 9.89 21.07
N ASN A 173 25.59 9.82 20.55
CA ASN A 173 25.02 10.88 19.74
C ASN A 173 23.52 11.04 20.05
N ARG A 174 22.95 12.21 19.70
CA ARG A 174 21.53 12.55 19.92
C ARG A 174 20.69 12.47 18.64
N ILE A 175 21.08 11.61 17.68
CA ILE A 175 20.28 11.39 16.46
C ILE A 175 18.95 10.77 16.87
N ARG A 176 17.85 11.48 16.60
CA ARG A 176 16.50 11.05 16.94
C ARG A 176 15.97 10.07 15.88
N LYS A 177 15.10 9.15 16.27
CA LYS A 177 14.52 8.15 15.34
C LYS A 177 13.73 8.83 14.20
N GLU A 178 12.97 9.87 14.51
CA GLU A 178 12.20 10.63 13.52
C GLU A 178 13.05 11.32 12.43
N ASP A 179 14.34 11.51 12.66
CA ASP A 179 15.22 12.14 11.68
C ASP A 179 15.69 11.16 10.58
N TYR A 180 15.78 9.86 10.87
CA TYR A 180 16.33 8.88 9.93
C TYR A 180 15.37 7.74 9.55
N ASP A 181 14.38 7.40 10.39
CA ASP A 181 13.40 6.33 10.11
C ASP A 181 12.37 6.82 9.09
N LYS A 182 12.81 6.99 7.84
CA LYS A 182 12.03 7.58 6.75
C LYS A 182 11.54 6.57 5.72
N LEU A 183 11.87 5.27 5.87
CA LEU A 183 11.50 4.23 4.92
C LEU A 183 11.19 2.93 5.63
N SER A 184 10.02 2.36 5.34
CA SER A 184 9.66 0.98 5.69
C SER A 184 9.16 0.23 4.44
N VAL A 185 9.61 -1.01 4.28
CA VAL A 185 9.07 -1.96 3.30
C VAL A 185 8.32 -3.03 4.06
N ILE A 186 7.06 -3.29 3.70
CA ILE A 186 6.23 -4.29 4.36
C ILE A 186 5.81 -5.33 3.34
N LEU A 187 6.08 -6.59 3.63
CA LEU A 187 5.74 -7.73 2.80
C LEU A 187 4.66 -8.54 3.52
N LEU A 188 3.46 -8.63 2.91
CA LEU A 188 2.35 -9.44 3.39
C LEU A 188 2.25 -10.68 2.50
N TYR A 189 2.58 -11.84 3.05
CA TYR A 189 2.51 -13.12 2.34
C TYR A 189 1.19 -13.80 2.63
N LEU A 190 0.25 -13.74 1.67
CA LEU A 190 -1.09 -14.29 1.84
C LEU A 190 -1.09 -15.82 1.93
N GLY A 191 -2.04 -16.37 2.70
CA GLY A 191 -2.23 -17.81 2.86
C GLY A 191 -3.55 -18.11 3.56
N LYS A 192 -4.18 -19.22 3.19
CA LYS A 192 -5.53 -19.61 3.68
C LYS A 192 -5.59 -19.95 5.17
N GLU A 193 -4.44 -20.17 5.81
CA GLU A 193 -4.36 -20.64 7.20
C GLU A 193 -3.85 -19.54 8.15
N SER A 194 -3.97 -18.26 7.77
CA SER A 194 -3.48 -17.16 8.60
C SER A 194 -4.49 -16.86 9.72
N GLU A 195 -3.99 -16.77 10.95
CA GLU A 195 -4.75 -16.27 12.11
C GLU A 195 -4.83 -14.74 12.15
N GLU A 196 -4.02 -14.05 11.33
CA GLU A 196 -4.00 -12.59 11.27
C GLU A 196 -5.17 -12.06 10.44
N GLU A 197 -6.03 -11.27 11.06
CA GLU A 197 -7.27 -10.73 10.49
C GLU A 197 -7.03 -10.06 9.12
N ILE A 198 -5.98 -9.24 8.99
CA ILE A 198 -5.68 -8.54 7.73
C ILE A 198 -5.33 -9.50 6.59
N LEU A 199 -4.59 -10.57 6.87
CA LEU A 199 -4.23 -11.54 5.83
C LEU A 199 -5.44 -12.33 5.35
N GLY A 200 -6.36 -12.69 6.26
CA GLY A 200 -7.64 -13.33 5.93
C GLY A 200 -8.53 -12.40 5.10
N LEU A 201 -8.65 -11.13 5.49
CA LEU A 201 -9.38 -10.10 4.75
C LEU A 201 -8.86 -9.94 3.33
N LEU A 202 -7.54 -9.76 3.17
CA LEU A 202 -6.91 -9.60 1.86
C LEU A 202 -7.00 -10.87 1.01
N GLN A 203 -6.84 -12.05 1.63
CA GLN A 203 -7.03 -13.33 0.94
C GLN A 203 -8.46 -13.44 0.39
N THR A 204 -9.48 -13.15 1.21
CA THR A 204 -10.89 -13.16 0.77
C THR A 204 -11.12 -12.17 -0.38
N LEU A 205 -10.60 -10.96 -0.26
CA LEU A 205 -10.78 -9.92 -1.26
C LEU A 205 -10.15 -10.28 -2.60
N LEU A 206 -8.93 -10.83 -2.57
CA LEU A 206 -8.07 -11.03 -3.75
C LEU A 206 -8.10 -12.47 -4.30
N ASP A 207 -8.79 -13.42 -3.67
CA ASP A 207 -8.94 -14.81 -4.18
C ASP A 207 -9.94 -14.84 -5.35
N GLU A 208 -9.47 -15.06 -6.56
CA GLU A 208 -10.30 -15.14 -7.77
C GLU A 208 -11.22 -16.37 -7.80
N THR A 209 -10.97 -17.38 -6.96
CA THR A 209 -11.79 -18.60 -6.89
C THR A 209 -13.07 -18.43 -6.07
N ILE A 210 -13.16 -17.39 -5.24
CA ILE A 210 -14.34 -17.08 -4.42
C ILE A 210 -15.33 -16.27 -5.25
N GLN A 211 -16.57 -16.75 -5.38
CA GLN A 211 -17.63 -16.02 -6.06
C GLN A 211 -17.95 -14.69 -5.37
N SER A 212 -18.31 -13.68 -6.16
CA SER A 212 -18.51 -12.30 -5.67
C SER A 212 -19.53 -12.19 -4.55
N GLU A 213 -20.66 -12.89 -4.66
CA GLU A 213 -21.72 -12.90 -3.64
C GLU A 213 -21.18 -13.49 -2.32
N ARG A 214 -20.36 -14.56 -2.40
CA ARG A 214 -19.76 -15.17 -1.21
C ARG A 214 -18.69 -14.27 -0.60
N LYS A 215 -17.86 -13.58 -1.42
CA LYS A 215 -16.91 -12.56 -0.92
C LYS A 215 -17.63 -11.49 -0.12
N LEU A 216 -18.71 -10.93 -0.68
CA LEU A 216 -19.49 -9.88 -0.02
C LEU A 216 -20.07 -10.36 1.32
N ALA A 217 -20.59 -11.60 1.35
CA ALA A 217 -21.11 -12.18 2.60
C ALA A 217 -20.00 -12.34 3.66
N ILE A 218 -18.84 -12.87 3.29
CA ILE A 218 -17.69 -13.00 4.20
C ILE A 218 -17.23 -11.62 4.70
N LEU A 219 -17.10 -10.61 3.82
CA LEU A 219 -16.67 -9.28 4.19
C LEU A 219 -17.65 -8.64 5.20
N GLU A 220 -18.95 -8.86 5.05
CA GLU A 220 -19.97 -8.35 5.96
C GLU A 220 -20.02 -9.15 7.27
N GLU A 221 -20.05 -10.48 7.21
CA GLU A 221 -20.22 -11.38 8.37
C GLU A 221 -18.98 -11.43 9.28
N GLU A 222 -17.78 -11.50 8.68
CA GLU A 222 -16.54 -11.72 9.42
C GLU A 222 -15.77 -10.42 9.72
N TYR A 223 -15.86 -9.43 8.82
CA TYR A 223 -15.08 -8.17 8.95
C TYR A 223 -15.96 -6.94 9.16
N GLY A 224 -17.30 -7.07 9.15
CA GLY A 224 -18.21 -5.93 9.31
C GLY A 224 -18.16 -4.91 8.18
N ILE A 225 -17.62 -5.30 7.01
CA ILE A 225 -17.45 -4.41 5.86
C ILE A 225 -18.67 -4.50 4.95
N VAL A 226 -19.54 -3.48 5.03
CA VAL A 226 -20.70 -3.35 4.15
C VAL A 226 -20.33 -2.54 2.91
N MET A 227 -20.44 -3.17 1.74
CA MET A 227 -20.19 -2.49 0.47
C MET A 227 -21.43 -1.71 0.02
N ASP A 228 -21.22 -0.49 -0.52
CA ASP A 228 -22.28 0.27 -1.18
C ASP A 228 -22.81 -0.42 -2.45
N ASP A 229 -24.02 -0.04 -2.89
CA ASP A 229 -24.68 -0.68 -4.04
C ASP A 229 -23.90 -0.56 -5.35
N GLU A 230 -23.13 0.51 -5.54
CA GLU A 230 -22.29 0.71 -6.73
C GLU A 230 -21.13 -0.26 -6.74
N THR A 231 -20.51 -0.46 -5.58
CA THR A 231 -19.42 -1.43 -5.39
C THR A 231 -19.92 -2.86 -5.52
N ARG A 232 -21.08 -3.17 -4.91
CA ARG A 232 -21.73 -4.48 -5.05
C ARG A 232 -21.97 -4.81 -6.53
N LYS A 233 -22.55 -3.89 -7.29
CA LYS A 233 -22.76 -4.06 -8.74
C LYS A 233 -21.45 -4.26 -9.48
N THR A 234 -20.44 -3.44 -9.23
CA THR A 234 -19.14 -3.53 -9.89
C THR A 234 -18.45 -4.86 -9.56
N THR A 235 -18.56 -5.35 -8.32
CA THR A 235 -17.99 -6.64 -7.88
C THR A 235 -18.68 -7.82 -8.55
N ILE A 236 -20.01 -7.78 -8.70
CA ILE A 236 -20.82 -8.87 -9.26
C ILE A 236 -20.70 -8.93 -10.79
N TYR A 237 -20.70 -7.79 -11.48
CA TYR A 237 -20.76 -7.75 -12.94
C TYR A 237 -19.42 -8.05 -13.63
N LYS A 238 -18.28 -7.79 -12.99
CA LYS A 238 -16.96 -8.01 -13.63
C LYS A 238 -16.42 -9.45 -13.52
N VAL A 239 -17.01 -10.29 -12.70
CA VAL A 239 -16.63 -11.72 -12.55
C VAL A 239 -17.45 -12.66 -13.45
N LYS A 240 -18.45 -12.14 -14.17
CA LYS A 240 -19.34 -12.95 -15.04
C LYS A 240 -18.90 -13.08 -16.51
N TYR A 241 -17.73 -12.58 -16.91
CA TYR A 241 -17.27 -12.67 -18.30
C TYR A 241 -15.81 -13.11 -18.39
#